data_0b4ff646bb216b230ff71de0f53134ef
#
_entry.id   0b4ff646bb216b230ff71de0f53134ef
#
_cell.length_a   1.000
_cell.length_b   1.000
_cell.length_c   1.000
_cell.angle_alpha   90.00
_cell.angle_beta   90.00
_cell.angle_gamma   90.00
#
_symmetry.space_group_name_H-M   'P 1'
#
loop_
_entity.id
_entity.type
_entity.pdbx_description
1 polymer ?
#
loop_
_entity_poly.entity_id
_entity_poly.type
_entity_poly.pdbx_seq_one_letter_code
_entity_poly.pdbx_strand_id
1 'polypeptide(L)'
;ADADQIKSWGGDVVFAASKEQGELMRDRRADVLLNSLFVNHRSIRQLAEALDLILVEIDSDATSSVTADWNIGTYTIENSAYDWSSSAVVPPTLSAQLFVRADADPKMVSDVTTALVENIELVRGVLTAMKPLSVGLMGGSKAISYHPQAKAAYN
;
A
#
# COMPACT_ATOMS: atom_id res chain seq x y z
N ALA A 1 -17.15 2.91 12.15
CA ALA A 1 -17.99 1.75 12.55
C ALA A 1 -17.08 0.56 12.83
N ASP A 2 -17.35 -0.20 13.86
CA ASP A 2 -16.72 -1.50 14.12
C ASP A 2 -17.57 -2.64 13.54
N ALA A 3 -17.07 -3.88 13.64
CA ALA A 3 -17.75 -5.06 13.09
C ALA A 3 -19.13 -5.29 13.73
N ASP A 4 -19.28 -5.00 15.03
CA ASP A 4 -20.56 -5.18 15.74
C ASP A 4 -21.59 -4.15 15.30
N GLN A 5 -21.18 -2.91 15.03
CA GLN A 5 -22.05 -1.90 14.45
C GLN A 5 -22.50 -2.28 13.04
N ILE A 6 -21.57 -2.74 12.19
CA ILE A 6 -21.91 -3.21 10.82
C ILE A 6 -22.95 -4.34 10.90
N LYS A 7 -22.74 -5.29 11.83
CA LYS A 7 -23.66 -6.40 12.06
C LYS A 7 -25.04 -5.93 12.55
N SER A 8 -25.07 -4.91 13.41
CA SER A 8 -26.34 -4.32 13.87
C SER A 8 -27.15 -3.66 12.75
N TRP A 9 -26.49 -3.24 11.67
CA TRP A 9 -27.10 -2.68 10.47
C TRP A 9 -27.51 -3.76 9.44
N GLY A 10 -27.31 -5.04 9.76
CA GLY A 10 -27.66 -6.16 8.89
C GLY A 10 -26.52 -6.59 7.94
N GLY A 11 -25.34 -6.01 8.08
CA GLY A 11 -24.13 -6.42 7.37
C GLY A 11 -23.33 -7.48 8.13
N ASP A 12 -22.22 -7.90 7.54
CA ASP A 12 -21.23 -8.79 8.20
C ASP A 12 -19.82 -8.38 7.80
N VAL A 13 -18.83 -8.76 8.61
CA VAL A 13 -17.41 -8.54 8.33
C VAL A 13 -16.68 -9.87 8.38
N VAL A 14 -16.13 -10.29 7.23
CA VAL A 14 -15.39 -11.55 7.10
C VAL A 14 -13.90 -11.25 6.93
N PHE A 15 -13.09 -11.75 7.85
CA PHE A 15 -11.63 -11.69 7.75
C PHE A 15 -11.13 -12.96 7.06
N ALA A 16 -10.50 -12.80 5.91
CA ALA A 16 -10.04 -13.91 5.09
C ALA A 16 -8.70 -13.59 4.41
N ALA A 17 -7.98 -14.61 3.98
CA ALA A 17 -6.78 -14.43 3.15
C ALA A 17 -7.13 -13.83 1.78
N SER A 18 -6.20 -13.09 1.16
CA SER A 18 -6.47 -12.33 -0.08
C SER A 18 -7.07 -13.17 -1.22
N LYS A 19 -6.68 -14.45 -1.33
CA LYS A 19 -7.26 -15.36 -2.33
C LYS A 19 -8.74 -15.63 -2.03
N GLU A 20 -9.05 -15.98 -0.81
CA GLU A 20 -10.42 -16.27 -0.35
C GLU A 20 -11.32 -15.03 -0.44
N GLN A 21 -10.80 -13.83 -0.13
CA GLN A 21 -11.53 -12.59 -0.32
C GLN A 21 -12.00 -12.41 -1.77
N GLY A 22 -11.14 -12.71 -2.75
CA GLY A 22 -11.50 -12.68 -4.17
C GLY A 22 -12.57 -13.71 -4.55
N GLU A 23 -12.55 -14.88 -3.93
CA GLU A 23 -13.57 -15.92 -4.13
C GLU A 23 -14.93 -15.48 -3.55
N LEU A 24 -14.94 -14.90 -2.34
CA LEU A 24 -16.17 -14.35 -1.73
C LEU A 24 -16.84 -13.29 -2.61
N MET A 25 -16.07 -12.40 -3.23
CA MET A 25 -16.58 -11.40 -4.17
C MET A 25 -17.19 -12.05 -5.42
N ARG A 26 -16.48 -13.01 -6.05
CA ARG A 26 -16.98 -13.72 -7.24
C ARG A 26 -18.25 -14.52 -6.97
N ASP A 27 -18.34 -15.12 -5.80
CA ASP A 27 -19.50 -15.91 -5.38
C ASP A 27 -20.66 -15.02 -4.87
N ARG A 28 -20.52 -13.70 -4.93
CA ARG A 28 -21.49 -12.71 -4.41
C ARG A 28 -21.81 -12.92 -2.93
N ARG A 29 -20.84 -13.36 -2.16
CA ARG A 29 -20.89 -13.52 -0.70
C ARG A 29 -20.28 -12.34 0.03
N ALA A 30 -19.61 -11.45 -0.69
CA ALA A 30 -19.13 -10.16 -0.21
C ALA A 30 -19.38 -9.11 -1.29
N ASP A 31 -19.84 -7.94 -0.88
CA ASP A 31 -20.13 -6.78 -1.76
C ASP A 31 -18.96 -5.79 -1.76
N VAL A 32 -18.14 -5.78 -0.71
CA VAL A 32 -17.03 -4.86 -0.52
C VAL A 32 -15.78 -5.63 -0.16
N LEU A 33 -14.66 -5.27 -0.80
CA LEU A 33 -13.33 -5.77 -0.49
C LEU A 33 -12.47 -4.62 0.07
N LEU A 34 -11.96 -4.80 1.29
CA LEU A 34 -10.93 -3.94 1.86
C LEU A 34 -9.62 -4.73 2.00
N ASN A 35 -8.58 -4.28 1.32
CA ASN A 35 -7.28 -4.95 1.36
C ASN A 35 -6.14 -3.93 1.20
N SER A 36 -4.97 -4.24 1.78
CA SER A 36 -3.75 -3.47 1.58
C SER A 36 -2.94 -4.08 0.44
N LEU A 37 -3.04 -3.50 -0.75
CA LEU A 37 -2.41 -3.97 -1.97
C LEU A 37 -1.76 -2.80 -2.70
N PHE A 38 -0.72 -3.06 -3.48
CA PHE A 38 -0.20 -2.06 -4.40
C PHE A 38 -1.12 -1.89 -5.62
N VAL A 39 -1.09 -0.71 -6.21
CA VAL A 39 -1.85 -0.39 -7.44
C VAL A 39 -1.53 -1.38 -8.56
N ASN A 40 -2.53 -1.81 -9.31
CA ASN A 40 -2.42 -2.83 -10.35
C ASN A 40 -2.02 -4.24 -9.85
N HIS A 41 -2.30 -4.54 -8.57
CA HIS A 41 -2.08 -5.88 -8.06
C HIS A 41 -2.86 -6.93 -8.88
N ARG A 42 -2.21 -8.08 -9.12
CA ARG A 42 -2.77 -9.15 -9.96
C ARG A 42 -4.17 -9.60 -9.52
N SER A 43 -4.41 -9.71 -8.20
CA SER A 43 -5.71 -10.16 -7.69
C SER A 43 -6.85 -9.19 -8.05
N ILE A 44 -6.60 -7.88 -8.02
CA ILE A 44 -7.60 -6.86 -8.41
C ILE A 44 -7.88 -6.94 -9.91
N ARG A 45 -6.84 -7.08 -10.75
CA ARG A 45 -7.03 -7.26 -12.20
C ARG A 45 -7.84 -8.52 -12.54
N GLN A 46 -7.52 -9.63 -11.90
CA GLN A 46 -8.26 -10.89 -12.07
C GLN A 46 -9.70 -10.80 -11.56
N LEU A 47 -9.96 -9.97 -10.55
CA LEU A 47 -11.31 -9.74 -10.06
C LEU A 47 -12.10 -8.87 -11.04
N ALA A 48 -11.47 -7.84 -11.62
CA ALA A 48 -12.07 -6.96 -12.63
C ALA A 48 -12.38 -7.66 -13.96
N GLU A 49 -11.67 -8.76 -14.28
CA GLU A 49 -12.01 -9.61 -15.43
C GLU A 49 -13.35 -10.37 -15.25
N ALA A 50 -13.78 -10.55 -14.01
CA ALA A 50 -14.97 -11.33 -13.66
C ALA A 50 -16.14 -10.49 -13.14
N LEU A 51 -15.89 -9.27 -12.68
CA LEU A 51 -16.86 -8.41 -12.02
C LEU A 51 -16.67 -6.96 -12.45
N ASP A 52 -17.77 -6.22 -12.52
CA ASP A 52 -17.72 -4.76 -12.60
C ASP A 52 -17.33 -4.21 -11.24
N LEU A 53 -16.16 -3.56 -11.18
CA LEU A 53 -15.62 -3.00 -9.95
C LEU A 53 -15.69 -1.48 -9.95
N ILE A 54 -15.80 -0.92 -8.76
CA ILE A 54 -15.59 0.52 -8.51
C ILE A 54 -14.62 0.70 -7.34
N LEU A 55 -13.79 1.73 -7.39
CA LEU A 55 -13.04 2.19 -6.22
C LEU A 55 -13.98 3.06 -5.36
N VAL A 56 -14.08 2.71 -4.08
CA VAL A 56 -14.85 3.49 -3.12
C VAL A 56 -13.89 4.41 -2.38
N GLU A 57 -14.16 5.71 -2.40
CA GLU A 57 -13.40 6.68 -1.63
C GLU A 57 -13.69 6.49 -0.14
N ILE A 58 -12.63 6.50 0.66
CA ILE A 58 -12.74 6.50 2.12
C ILE A 58 -12.95 7.96 2.55
N ASP A 59 -13.92 8.18 3.41
CA ASP A 59 -14.23 9.50 3.96
C ASP A 59 -12.96 10.21 4.49
N SER A 60 -12.86 11.52 4.24
CA SER A 60 -11.68 12.32 4.56
C SER A 60 -11.35 12.35 6.06
N ASP A 61 -12.37 12.37 6.93
CA ASP A 61 -12.16 12.39 8.37
C ASP A 61 -11.68 11.02 8.86
N ALA A 62 -12.22 9.93 8.30
CA ALA A 62 -11.75 8.57 8.56
C ALA A 62 -10.30 8.39 8.07
N THR A 63 -9.98 8.87 6.87
CA THR A 63 -8.62 8.87 6.32
C THR A 63 -7.66 9.64 7.21
N SER A 64 -8.05 10.84 7.65
CA SER A 64 -7.24 11.69 8.52
C SER A 64 -6.99 11.06 9.89
N SER A 65 -8.02 10.44 10.50
CA SER A 65 -7.90 9.74 11.78
C SER A 65 -6.92 8.57 11.66
N VAL A 66 -7.10 7.70 10.68
CA VAL A 66 -6.24 6.52 10.48
C VAL A 66 -4.78 6.92 10.20
N THR A 67 -4.56 7.94 9.37
CA THR A 67 -3.20 8.39 9.06
C THR A 67 -2.50 9.01 10.28
N ALA A 68 -3.23 9.74 11.13
CA ALA A 68 -2.70 10.29 12.37
C ALA A 68 -2.40 9.20 13.40
N ASP A 69 -3.34 8.29 13.64
CA ASP A 69 -3.23 7.23 14.65
C ASP A 69 -2.08 6.26 14.35
N TRP A 70 -1.86 5.96 13.08
CA TRP A 70 -0.85 4.98 12.63
C TRP A 70 0.42 5.63 12.09
N ASN A 71 0.51 6.97 12.08
CA ASN A 71 1.63 7.73 11.50
C ASN A 71 2.01 7.26 10.08
N ILE A 72 1.00 7.07 9.25
CA ILE A 72 1.13 6.67 7.86
C ILE A 72 0.71 7.81 6.94
N GLY A 73 0.98 7.68 5.65
CA GLY A 73 0.61 8.69 4.64
C GLY A 73 -0.65 8.33 3.87
N THR A 74 -0.90 9.10 2.82
CA THR A 74 -1.90 8.83 1.79
C THR A 74 -1.21 8.65 0.44
N TYR A 75 -1.90 8.03 -0.51
CA TYR A 75 -1.44 7.89 -1.88
C TYR A 75 -2.62 8.12 -2.83
N THR A 76 -2.43 8.95 -3.84
CA THR A 76 -3.45 9.14 -4.88
C THR A 76 -3.40 7.99 -5.87
N ILE A 77 -4.47 7.21 -5.93
CA ILE A 77 -4.70 6.25 -7.01
C ILE A 77 -5.41 7.01 -8.12
N GLU A 78 -4.67 7.34 -9.18
CA GLU A 78 -5.23 8.06 -10.31
C GLU A 78 -6.30 7.24 -11.04
N ASN A 79 -7.27 7.89 -11.65
CA ASN A 79 -8.29 7.23 -12.46
C ASN A 79 -7.68 6.41 -13.62
N SER A 80 -6.52 6.81 -14.14
CA SER A 80 -5.78 6.07 -15.16
C SER A 80 -5.11 4.79 -14.67
N ALA A 81 -5.15 4.51 -13.38
CA ALA A 81 -4.54 3.31 -12.81
C ALA A 81 -5.28 2.01 -13.19
N TYR A 82 -6.57 2.13 -13.47
CA TYR A 82 -7.43 1.02 -13.91
C TYR A 82 -8.40 1.51 -14.98
N ASP A 83 -8.61 0.70 -16.02
CA ASP A 83 -9.48 1.03 -17.16
C ASP A 83 -10.95 1.24 -16.75
N TRP A 84 -11.36 0.60 -15.66
CA TRP A 84 -12.71 0.67 -15.09
C TRP A 84 -12.87 1.75 -14.00
N SER A 85 -11.81 2.45 -13.62
CA SER A 85 -11.90 3.52 -12.63
C SER A 85 -12.42 4.81 -13.25
N SER A 86 -13.44 5.41 -12.65
CA SER A 86 -14.04 6.67 -13.13
C SER A 86 -13.47 7.91 -12.43
N SER A 87 -12.84 7.76 -11.28
CA SER A 87 -12.31 8.85 -10.46
C SER A 87 -11.04 8.44 -9.73
N ALA A 88 -10.21 9.43 -9.40
CA ALA A 88 -9.09 9.22 -8.47
C ALA A 88 -9.62 9.08 -7.04
N VAL A 89 -8.93 8.27 -6.22
CA VAL A 89 -9.21 8.10 -4.79
C VAL A 89 -7.94 8.24 -3.97
N VAL A 90 -8.05 8.67 -2.71
CA VAL A 90 -6.91 8.98 -1.83
C VAL A 90 -6.99 8.15 -0.53
N PRO A 91 -6.70 6.85 -0.59
CA PRO A 91 -6.71 6.00 0.61
C PRO A 91 -5.50 6.23 1.52
N PRO A 92 -5.58 5.84 2.79
CA PRO A 92 -4.42 5.64 3.65
C PRO A 92 -3.45 4.64 3.03
N THR A 93 -2.15 4.85 3.21
CA THR A 93 -1.11 4.08 2.53
C THR A 93 -0.04 3.60 3.50
N LEU A 94 0.30 2.32 3.41
CA LEU A 94 1.43 1.70 4.07
C LEU A 94 2.64 1.71 3.13
N SER A 95 3.82 2.02 3.68
CA SER A 95 5.08 1.94 2.95
C SER A 95 5.82 0.65 3.28
N ALA A 96 6.32 -0.04 2.25
CA ALA A 96 7.26 -1.13 2.45
C ALA A 96 8.58 -0.60 3.00
N GLN A 97 9.19 -1.33 3.93
CA GLN A 97 10.44 -0.94 4.59
C GLN A 97 11.49 -2.02 4.41
N LEU A 98 12.73 -1.61 4.18
CA LEU A 98 13.89 -2.51 4.23
C LEU A 98 14.54 -2.40 5.61
N PHE A 99 14.55 -3.49 6.36
CA PHE A 99 15.10 -3.54 7.71
C PHE A 99 16.50 -4.14 7.72
N VAL A 100 17.35 -3.56 8.55
CA VAL A 100 18.64 -4.15 8.95
C VAL A 100 18.70 -4.21 10.49
N ARG A 101 19.56 -5.05 11.03
CA ARG A 101 19.86 -5.04 12.47
C ARG A 101 20.53 -3.73 12.84
N ALA A 102 20.30 -3.23 14.04
CA ALA A 102 20.91 -1.97 14.52
C ALA A 102 22.43 -2.05 14.61
N ASP A 103 22.98 -3.27 14.83
CA ASP A 103 24.40 -3.58 14.90
C ASP A 103 24.97 -4.11 13.57
N ALA A 104 24.26 -3.93 12.45
CA ALA A 104 24.76 -4.32 11.13
C ALA A 104 26.04 -3.57 10.77
N ASP A 105 26.92 -4.22 10.01
CA ASP A 105 28.16 -3.60 9.54
C ASP A 105 27.85 -2.29 8.79
N PRO A 106 28.37 -1.14 9.27
CA PRO A 106 28.13 0.17 8.67
C PRO A 106 28.51 0.23 7.18
N LYS A 107 29.58 -0.45 6.79
CA LYS A 107 30.01 -0.51 5.38
C LYS A 107 29.00 -1.25 4.53
N MET A 108 28.53 -2.40 4.97
CA MET A 108 27.50 -3.16 4.26
C MET A 108 26.22 -2.34 4.08
N VAL A 109 25.74 -1.66 5.12
CA VAL A 109 24.55 -0.81 5.04
C VAL A 109 24.75 0.35 4.06
N SER A 110 25.91 1.01 4.11
CA SER A 110 26.26 2.06 3.16
C SER A 110 26.27 1.55 1.72
N ASP A 111 26.97 0.43 1.47
CA ASP A 111 27.10 -0.14 0.12
C ASP A 111 25.72 -0.52 -0.47
N VAL A 112 24.87 -1.19 0.32
CA VAL A 112 23.52 -1.58 -0.13
C VAL A 112 22.65 -0.35 -0.40
N THR A 113 22.66 0.64 0.49
CA THR A 113 21.82 1.82 0.34
C THR A 113 22.27 2.66 -0.86
N THR A 114 23.58 2.86 -1.02
CA THR A 114 24.17 3.55 -2.18
C THR A 114 23.82 2.85 -3.48
N ALA A 115 23.98 1.52 -3.52
CA ALA A 115 23.62 0.75 -4.71
C ALA A 115 22.15 0.87 -5.09
N LEU A 116 21.23 0.91 -4.10
CA LEU A 116 19.80 1.11 -4.36
C LEU A 116 19.52 2.52 -4.91
N VAL A 117 20.16 3.56 -4.38
CA VAL A 117 20.00 4.94 -4.85
C VAL A 117 20.56 5.11 -6.26
N GLU A 118 21.78 4.62 -6.52
CA GLU A 118 22.44 4.74 -7.82
C GLU A 118 21.73 3.95 -8.93
N ASN A 119 21.06 2.85 -8.57
CA ASN A 119 20.35 1.99 -9.52
C ASN A 119 18.83 2.07 -9.37
N ILE A 120 18.30 3.20 -8.92
CA ILE A 120 16.89 3.36 -8.61
C ILE A 120 15.98 3.04 -9.81
N GLU A 121 16.39 3.35 -11.02
CA GLU A 121 15.62 3.05 -12.24
C GLU A 121 15.53 1.53 -12.50
N LEU A 122 16.58 0.77 -12.20
CA LEU A 122 16.55 -0.69 -12.24
C LEU A 122 15.53 -1.23 -11.21
N VAL A 123 15.57 -0.71 -9.98
CA VAL A 123 14.64 -1.12 -8.91
C VAL A 123 13.18 -0.80 -9.29
N ARG A 124 12.94 0.38 -9.85
CA ARG A 124 11.61 0.79 -10.36
C ARG A 124 11.09 -0.13 -11.47
N GLY A 125 11.98 -0.72 -12.25
CA GLY A 125 11.65 -1.66 -13.32
C GLY A 125 11.27 -3.08 -12.85
N VAL A 126 11.58 -3.46 -11.60
CA VAL A 126 11.38 -4.84 -11.10
C VAL A 126 9.90 -5.20 -11.00
N LEU A 127 9.09 -4.30 -10.46
CA LEU A 127 7.64 -4.50 -10.40
C LEU A 127 6.91 -3.16 -10.50
N THR A 128 5.64 -3.21 -10.91
CA THR A 128 4.75 -2.04 -11.01
C THR A 128 4.64 -1.28 -9.69
N ALA A 129 4.65 -1.97 -8.55
CA ALA A 129 4.63 -1.38 -7.22
C ALA A 129 5.84 -0.48 -6.93
N MET A 130 6.97 -0.69 -7.60
CA MET A 130 8.20 0.11 -7.42
C MET A 130 8.25 1.35 -8.30
N LYS A 131 7.34 1.52 -9.25
CA LYS A 131 7.33 2.69 -10.16
C LYS A 131 7.37 4.05 -9.44
N PRO A 132 6.65 4.25 -8.32
CA PRO A 132 6.67 5.52 -7.58
C PRO A 132 7.94 5.73 -6.74
N LEU A 133 8.83 4.74 -6.65
CA LEU A 133 10.02 4.81 -5.79
C LEU A 133 10.88 6.03 -6.14
N SER A 134 11.30 6.77 -5.13
CA SER A 134 12.23 7.89 -5.26
C SER A 134 13.13 7.95 -4.04
N VAL A 135 14.28 8.61 -4.14
CA VAL A 135 15.18 8.79 -2.99
C VAL A 135 14.46 9.49 -1.83
N GLY A 136 13.65 10.50 -2.14
CA GLY A 136 12.84 11.19 -1.13
C GLY A 136 11.82 10.28 -0.45
N LEU A 137 11.22 9.33 -1.18
CA LEU A 137 10.31 8.34 -0.59
C LEU A 137 11.08 7.33 0.28
N MET A 138 12.28 6.90 -0.15
CA MET A 138 13.13 5.98 0.62
C MET A 138 13.58 6.60 1.95
N GLY A 139 13.90 7.90 1.95
CA GLY A 139 14.33 8.64 3.15
C GLY A 139 13.21 9.29 3.97
N GLY A 140 11.96 9.21 3.50
CA GLY A 140 10.84 9.99 4.05
C GLY A 140 10.03 9.34 5.17
N SER A 141 10.29 8.08 5.54
CA SER A 141 9.55 7.42 6.61
C SER A 141 9.82 8.06 7.98
N LYS A 142 8.74 8.29 8.74
CA LYS A 142 8.81 8.78 10.13
C LYS A 142 8.46 7.70 11.15
N ALA A 143 8.06 6.52 10.69
CA ALA A 143 7.59 5.45 11.55
C ALA A 143 8.72 4.76 12.35
N ILE A 144 9.93 4.73 11.80
CA ILE A 144 11.11 4.08 12.39
C ILE A 144 12.36 4.94 12.22
N SER A 145 13.35 4.72 13.09
CA SER A 145 14.66 5.36 12.97
C SER A 145 15.47 4.70 11.86
N TYR A 146 16.10 5.52 11.02
CA TYR A 146 17.04 5.02 10.02
C TYR A 146 18.38 4.62 10.64
N HIS A 147 19.00 3.58 10.10
CA HIS A 147 20.42 3.33 10.34
C HIS A 147 21.23 4.55 9.87
N PRO A 148 22.24 5.04 10.63
CA PRO A 148 22.97 6.28 10.30
C PRO A 148 23.54 6.30 8.87
N GLN A 149 24.07 5.17 8.40
CA GLN A 149 24.63 5.05 7.05
C GLN A 149 23.54 5.08 5.95
N ALA A 150 22.37 4.49 6.21
CA ALA A 150 21.25 4.58 5.27
C ALA A 150 20.72 6.02 5.17
N LYS A 151 20.62 6.72 6.30
CA LYS A 151 20.20 8.13 6.32
C LYS A 151 21.17 9.02 5.52
N ALA A 152 22.47 8.77 5.60
CA ALA A 152 23.46 9.53 4.86
C ALA A 152 23.34 9.37 3.35
N ALA A 153 22.92 8.21 2.86
CA ALA A 153 22.75 7.93 1.43
C ALA A 153 21.50 8.56 0.82
N TYR A 154 20.50 8.97 1.66
CA TYR A 154 19.25 9.59 1.19
C TYR A 154 19.28 11.13 1.16
N ASN A 155 20.36 11.75 1.69
CA ASN A 155 20.57 13.20 1.67
C ASN A 155 21.47 13.60 0.49
#